data_115b614eb5b6374b2ffee09045a012a3
#
_entry.id   115b614eb5b6374b2ffee09045a012a3
#
_cell.length_a   1.000
_cell.length_b   1.000
_cell.length_c   1.000
_cell.angle_alpha   90.00
_cell.angle_beta   90.00
_cell.angle_gamma   90.00
#
_symmetry.space_group_name_H-M   'P 1'
#
loop_
_entity.id
_entity.type
_entity.pdbx_description
1 polymer ?
#
loop_
_entity_poly.entity_id
_entity_poly.type
_entity_poly.pdbx_seq_one_letter_code
_entity_poly.pdbx_strand_id
1 'polypeptide(L)'
;MKKLFEEAMNVAKTYDVSTPRNRLVLYSISFLPTKVNRENAREFVHQHPQFVLMEHTPCGKKLEEMKLSAKDSGLTSQEVAEIWRVASKRLIQNASGSVKAFVDGADPKSTFRCVELPALLENPKITTINGENKYIYARRIKF
;
A
#
# COMPACT_ATOMS: atom_id res chain seq x y z
N MET A 1 -23.11 -13.54 -7.51
CA MET A 1 -21.88 -13.16 -6.81
C MET A 1 -20.70 -13.29 -7.75
N LYS A 2 -19.78 -12.36 -7.72
CA LYS A 2 -18.69 -12.32 -8.68
C LYS A 2 -17.55 -13.24 -8.24
N LYS A 3 -17.32 -14.28 -9.02
CA LYS A 3 -16.27 -15.26 -8.73
C LYS A 3 -14.88 -14.62 -8.66
N LEU A 4 -14.58 -13.69 -9.58
CA LEU A 4 -13.30 -13.00 -9.58
C LEU A 4 -13.09 -12.19 -8.30
N PHE A 5 -14.14 -11.53 -7.80
CA PHE A 5 -14.07 -10.79 -6.54
C PHE A 5 -13.70 -11.72 -5.39
N GLU A 6 -14.34 -12.87 -5.30
CA GLU A 6 -14.08 -13.85 -4.24
C GLU A 6 -12.65 -14.39 -4.32
N GLU A 7 -12.19 -14.70 -5.52
CA GLU A 7 -10.83 -15.20 -5.73
C GLU A 7 -9.79 -14.15 -5.35
N ALA A 8 -10.00 -12.89 -5.79
CA ALA A 8 -9.09 -11.80 -5.48
C ALA A 8 -9.09 -11.47 -3.99
N MET A 9 -10.25 -11.51 -3.36
CA MET A 9 -10.33 -11.26 -1.91
C MET A 9 -9.61 -12.36 -1.13
N ASN A 10 -9.70 -13.60 -1.58
CA ASN A 10 -8.95 -14.70 -0.98
C ASN A 10 -7.44 -14.46 -1.10
N VAL A 11 -6.97 -14.02 -2.26
CA VAL A 11 -5.56 -13.66 -2.46
C VAL A 11 -5.17 -12.55 -1.49
N ALA A 12 -5.98 -11.49 -1.40
CA ALA A 12 -5.71 -10.37 -0.52
C ALA A 12 -5.62 -10.77 0.94
N LYS A 13 -6.38 -11.78 1.36
CA LYS A 13 -6.43 -12.24 2.74
C LYS A 13 -5.38 -13.29 3.09
N THR A 14 -4.86 -14.03 2.10
CA THR A 14 -4.07 -15.24 2.39
C THR A 14 -2.67 -15.27 1.79
N TYR A 15 -2.42 -14.55 0.69
CA TYR A 15 -1.11 -14.57 0.05
C TYR A 15 -0.10 -13.79 0.86
N ASP A 16 1.17 -14.17 0.73
CA ASP A 16 2.26 -13.59 1.50
C ASP A 16 2.43 -12.09 1.21
N VAL A 17 2.46 -11.30 2.29
CA VAL A 17 2.70 -9.85 2.27
C VAL A 17 3.87 -9.48 3.17
N SER A 18 4.70 -10.43 3.56
CA SER A 18 5.83 -10.15 4.45
C SER A 18 6.88 -9.29 3.77
N THR A 19 7.51 -8.43 4.56
CA THR A 19 8.60 -7.57 4.10
C THR A 19 9.72 -7.62 5.13
N PRO A 20 10.99 -7.50 4.70
CA PRO A 20 12.10 -7.43 5.65
C PRO A 20 11.97 -6.18 6.53
N ARG A 21 12.53 -6.25 7.73
CA ARG A 21 12.53 -5.10 8.65
C ARG A 21 13.17 -3.88 8.00
N ASN A 22 12.54 -2.71 8.16
CA ASN A 22 13.01 -1.43 7.63
C ASN A 22 13.00 -1.34 6.10
N ARG A 23 12.25 -2.19 5.41
CA ARG A 23 12.31 -2.26 3.93
C ARG A 23 10.98 -2.00 3.23
N LEU A 24 9.93 -1.70 3.97
CA LEU A 24 8.63 -1.42 3.35
C LEU A 24 8.61 -0.03 2.74
N VAL A 25 8.15 0.05 1.49
CA VAL A 25 7.91 1.32 0.78
C VAL A 25 6.43 1.41 0.43
N LEU A 26 5.84 2.55 0.76
CA LEU A 26 4.44 2.84 0.44
C LEU A 26 4.37 4.05 -0.50
N TYR A 27 3.32 4.12 -1.29
CA TYR A 27 3.03 5.33 -2.07
C TYR A 27 1.53 5.53 -2.20
N SER A 28 1.14 6.77 -2.44
CA SER A 28 -0.24 7.12 -2.71
C SER A 28 -0.33 7.81 -4.06
N ILE A 29 -1.36 7.49 -4.82
CA ILE A 29 -1.65 8.18 -6.08
C ILE A 29 -2.38 9.48 -5.71
N SER A 30 -1.79 10.63 -6.05
CA SER A 30 -2.43 11.91 -5.77
C SER A 30 -3.44 12.24 -6.86
N PHE A 31 -4.34 13.18 -6.58
CA PHE A 31 -5.28 13.70 -7.57
C PHE A 31 -4.64 14.59 -8.61
N LEU A 32 -3.43 15.03 -8.36
CA LEU A 32 -2.71 15.81 -9.36
C LEU A 32 -2.48 14.93 -10.58
N PRO A 33 -2.47 15.50 -11.78
CA PRO A 33 -2.37 14.72 -13.02
C PRO A 33 -1.04 13.97 -13.17
N THR A 34 -0.20 14.03 -12.16
CA THR A 34 1.11 13.38 -12.18
C THR A 34 1.10 12.18 -11.24
N LYS A 35 1.58 11.05 -11.72
CA LYS A 35 1.77 9.85 -10.90
C LYS A 35 3.12 9.88 -10.19
N VAL A 36 3.52 11.05 -9.72
CA VAL A 36 4.88 11.29 -9.20
C VAL A 36 5.21 10.41 -8.02
N ASN A 37 4.28 10.25 -7.08
CA ASN A 37 4.54 9.40 -5.91
C ASN A 37 4.87 7.96 -6.30
N ARG A 38 4.09 7.40 -7.20
CA ARG A 38 4.31 6.03 -7.68
C ARG A 38 5.63 5.91 -8.42
N GLU A 39 5.91 6.86 -9.30
CA GLU A 39 7.16 6.86 -10.07
C GLU A 39 8.36 7.02 -9.15
N ASN A 40 8.29 7.92 -8.18
CA ASN A 40 9.35 8.14 -7.21
C ASN A 40 9.58 6.89 -6.34
N ALA A 41 8.51 6.24 -5.91
CA ALA A 41 8.63 5.00 -5.13
C ALA A 41 9.30 3.89 -5.94
N ARG A 42 8.90 3.73 -7.20
CA ARG A 42 9.49 2.72 -8.09
C ARG A 42 10.95 3.00 -8.38
N GLU A 43 11.30 4.26 -8.62
CA GLU A 43 12.69 4.66 -8.85
C GLU A 43 13.52 4.40 -7.59
N PHE A 44 12.99 4.73 -6.41
CA PHE A 44 13.67 4.48 -5.15
C PHE A 44 13.99 2.99 -4.99
N VAL A 45 13.03 2.13 -5.24
CA VAL A 45 13.22 0.68 -5.12
C VAL A 45 14.17 0.16 -6.19
N HIS A 46 14.13 0.73 -7.39
CA HIS A 46 15.08 0.37 -8.44
C HIS A 46 16.51 0.65 -8.01
N GLN A 47 16.75 1.79 -7.38
CA GLN A 47 18.07 2.16 -6.87
C GLN A 47 18.44 1.44 -5.57
N HIS A 48 17.45 0.96 -4.82
CA HIS A 48 17.64 0.28 -3.54
C HIS A 48 16.88 -1.04 -3.55
N PRO A 49 17.40 -2.08 -4.24
CA PRO A 49 16.64 -3.32 -4.48
C PRO A 49 16.22 -4.11 -3.24
N GLN A 50 16.81 -3.81 -2.08
CA GLN A 50 16.43 -4.45 -0.83
C GLN A 50 15.10 -3.96 -0.28
N PHE A 51 14.58 -2.83 -0.80
CA PHE A 51 13.27 -2.31 -0.41
C PHE A 51 12.15 -2.96 -1.21
N VAL A 52 10.95 -3.01 -0.64
CA VAL A 52 9.82 -3.76 -1.19
C VAL A 52 8.58 -2.88 -1.27
N LEU A 53 7.96 -2.85 -2.46
CA LEU A 53 6.63 -2.28 -2.67
C LEU A 53 5.59 -3.38 -2.53
N MET A 54 4.32 -3.03 -2.28
CA MET A 54 3.21 -3.99 -2.25
C MET A 54 3.22 -4.88 -3.49
N GLU A 55 3.41 -4.29 -4.66
CA GLU A 55 3.37 -5.00 -5.93
C GLU A 55 4.50 -6.00 -6.12
N HIS A 56 5.52 -5.96 -5.25
CA HIS A 56 6.63 -6.92 -5.28
C HIS A 56 6.41 -8.11 -4.34
N THR A 57 5.39 -8.06 -3.48
CA THR A 57 5.06 -9.20 -2.63
C THR A 57 4.32 -10.26 -3.45
N PRO A 58 4.34 -11.53 -3.03
CA PRO A 58 3.55 -12.56 -3.71
C PRO A 58 2.07 -12.18 -3.83
N CYS A 59 1.50 -11.59 -2.79
CA CYS A 59 0.12 -11.12 -2.80
C CYS A 59 -0.10 -10.04 -3.87
N GLY A 60 0.73 -9.01 -3.86
CA GLY A 60 0.61 -7.92 -4.82
C GLY A 60 0.83 -8.36 -6.25
N LYS A 61 1.82 -9.22 -6.48
CA LYS A 61 2.06 -9.77 -7.82
C LYS A 61 0.86 -10.54 -8.35
N LYS A 62 0.24 -11.36 -7.51
CA LYS A 62 -0.93 -12.13 -7.91
C LYS A 62 -2.12 -11.23 -8.23
N LEU A 63 -2.37 -10.22 -7.41
CA LEU A 63 -3.46 -9.28 -7.67
C LEU A 63 -3.23 -8.51 -8.97
N GLU A 64 -2.00 -8.11 -9.26
CA GLU A 64 -1.68 -7.46 -10.54
C GLU A 64 -1.95 -8.37 -11.72
N GLU A 65 -1.59 -9.64 -11.63
CA GLU A 65 -1.85 -10.63 -12.68
C GLU A 65 -3.33 -10.81 -12.97
N MET A 66 -4.18 -10.65 -11.95
CA MET A 66 -5.61 -10.84 -12.08
C MET A 66 -6.30 -9.70 -12.84
N LYS A 67 -5.59 -8.59 -13.06
CA LYS A 67 -6.09 -7.44 -13.85
C LYS A 67 -7.48 -6.98 -13.40
N LEU A 68 -7.61 -6.71 -12.12
CA LEU A 68 -8.89 -6.39 -11.50
C LEU A 68 -9.54 -5.13 -12.06
N SER A 69 -8.74 -4.17 -12.50
CA SER A 69 -9.23 -2.90 -13.05
C SER A 69 -9.54 -2.96 -14.55
N ALA A 70 -9.34 -4.11 -15.18
CA ALA A 70 -9.67 -4.26 -16.60
C ALA A 70 -11.18 -4.14 -16.82
N LYS A 71 -11.57 -3.57 -17.96
CA LYS A 71 -12.99 -3.34 -18.27
C LYS A 71 -13.80 -4.63 -18.26
N ASP A 72 -13.20 -5.73 -18.67
CA ASP A 72 -13.87 -7.02 -18.76
C ASP A 72 -13.84 -7.82 -17.46
N SER A 73 -13.25 -7.27 -16.40
CA SER A 73 -13.23 -7.95 -15.09
C SER A 73 -14.61 -8.06 -14.47
N GLY A 74 -15.49 -7.13 -14.78
CA GLY A 74 -16.83 -7.07 -14.19
C GLY A 74 -16.86 -6.49 -12.79
N LEU A 75 -15.71 -6.06 -12.25
CA LEU A 75 -15.64 -5.48 -10.92
C LEU A 75 -15.84 -3.97 -10.95
N THR A 76 -16.51 -3.46 -9.91
CA THR A 76 -16.64 -2.00 -9.73
C THR A 76 -15.34 -1.43 -9.15
N SER A 77 -15.17 -0.11 -9.29
CA SER A 77 -14.03 0.57 -8.69
C SER A 77 -13.98 0.38 -7.17
N GLN A 78 -15.14 0.34 -6.53
CA GLN A 78 -15.23 0.11 -5.09
C GLN A 78 -14.80 -1.29 -4.71
N GLU A 79 -15.18 -2.28 -5.50
CA GLU A 79 -14.77 -3.67 -5.26
C GLU A 79 -13.27 -3.83 -5.39
N VAL A 80 -12.68 -3.24 -6.42
CA VAL A 80 -11.24 -3.27 -6.62
C VAL A 80 -10.51 -2.59 -5.46
N ALA A 81 -10.99 -1.40 -5.05
CA ALA A 81 -10.40 -0.67 -3.95
C ALA A 81 -10.48 -1.47 -2.64
N GLU A 82 -11.58 -2.16 -2.39
CA GLU A 82 -11.73 -2.97 -1.18
C GLU A 82 -10.70 -4.10 -1.12
N ILE A 83 -10.49 -4.77 -2.25
CA ILE A 83 -9.49 -5.84 -2.33
C ILE A 83 -8.10 -5.32 -1.97
N TRP A 84 -7.69 -4.21 -2.60
CA TRP A 84 -6.37 -3.62 -2.34
C TRP A 84 -6.23 -3.09 -0.91
N ARG A 85 -7.31 -2.58 -0.32
CA ARG A 85 -7.30 -2.13 1.08
C ARG A 85 -7.03 -3.26 2.04
N VAL A 86 -7.64 -4.42 1.81
CA VAL A 86 -7.40 -5.60 2.64
C VAL A 86 -5.94 -6.03 2.55
N ALA A 87 -5.40 -6.11 1.33
CA ALA A 87 -4.00 -6.48 1.12
C ALA A 87 -3.06 -5.45 1.76
N SER A 88 -3.32 -4.16 1.57
CA SER A 88 -2.47 -3.10 2.13
C SER A 88 -2.45 -3.10 3.65
N LYS A 89 -3.60 -3.32 4.27
CA LYS A 89 -3.67 -3.39 5.73
C LYS A 89 -2.84 -4.55 6.27
N ARG A 90 -2.95 -5.71 5.65
CA ARG A 90 -2.14 -6.87 6.04
C ARG A 90 -0.64 -6.63 5.84
N LEU A 91 -0.28 -6.00 4.73
CA LEU A 91 1.11 -5.64 4.45
C LEU A 91 1.70 -4.85 5.61
N ILE A 92 0.99 -3.84 6.07
CA ILE A 92 1.43 -2.98 7.16
C ILE A 92 1.43 -3.71 8.49
N GLN A 93 0.43 -4.54 8.75
CA GLN A 93 0.36 -5.33 9.98
C GLN A 93 1.54 -6.29 10.11
N ASN A 94 2.12 -6.70 9.00
CA ASN A 94 3.26 -7.62 8.98
C ASN A 94 4.62 -6.93 8.84
N ALA A 95 4.63 -5.61 8.73
CA ALA A 95 5.86 -4.84 8.58
C ALA A 95 6.47 -4.47 9.93
N SER A 96 7.74 -4.07 9.93
CA SER A 96 8.44 -3.66 11.14
C SER A 96 9.53 -2.64 10.85
N GLY A 97 9.87 -1.85 11.87
CA GLY A 97 10.94 -0.87 11.81
C GLY A 97 10.54 0.41 11.08
N SER A 98 11.43 0.92 10.25
CA SER A 98 11.22 2.16 9.51
C SER A 98 10.47 1.89 8.20
N VAL A 99 9.57 2.81 7.84
CA VAL A 99 8.80 2.75 6.60
C VAL A 99 9.12 3.99 5.77
N LYS A 100 9.29 3.80 4.46
CA LYS A 100 9.46 4.89 3.51
C LYS A 100 8.13 5.13 2.80
N ALA A 101 7.67 6.38 2.75
CA ALA A 101 6.38 6.69 2.13
C ALA A 101 6.52 7.84 1.14
N PHE A 102 5.95 7.66 -0.04
CA PHE A 102 5.88 8.67 -1.10
C PHE A 102 4.41 9.06 -1.24
N VAL A 103 4.00 10.05 -0.44
CA VAL A 103 2.58 10.38 -0.28
C VAL A 103 2.30 11.87 -0.42
N ASP A 104 3.15 12.61 -1.11
CA ASP A 104 2.96 14.03 -1.34
C ASP A 104 1.64 14.29 -2.06
N GLY A 105 0.85 15.21 -1.55
CA GLY A 105 -0.45 15.54 -2.12
C GLY A 105 -1.51 14.45 -1.95
N ALA A 106 -1.28 13.48 -1.06
CA ALA A 106 -2.25 12.41 -0.84
C ALA A 106 -3.59 12.98 -0.36
N ASP A 107 -4.66 12.54 -1.02
CA ASP A 107 -6.00 12.97 -0.67
C ASP A 107 -6.41 12.44 0.71
N PRO A 108 -7.20 13.21 1.51
CA PRO A 108 -7.70 12.72 2.79
C PRO A 108 -8.49 11.41 2.68
N LYS A 109 -9.07 11.12 1.52
CA LYS A 109 -9.82 9.89 1.26
C LYS A 109 -8.96 8.79 0.65
N SER A 110 -7.66 9.02 0.45
CA SER A 110 -6.77 8.04 -0.14
C SER A 110 -6.65 6.79 0.75
N THR A 111 -6.28 5.68 0.15
CA THR A 111 -6.01 4.45 0.90
C THR A 111 -4.93 4.68 1.95
N PHE A 112 -3.91 5.49 1.62
CA PHE A 112 -2.86 5.80 2.59
C PHE A 112 -3.44 6.47 3.84
N ARG A 113 -4.26 7.53 3.65
CA ARG A 113 -4.79 8.29 4.79
C ARG A 113 -5.84 7.51 5.57
N CYS A 114 -6.69 6.75 4.87
CA CYS A 114 -7.82 6.06 5.50
C CYS A 114 -7.49 4.69 6.07
N VAL A 115 -6.53 4.00 5.47
CA VAL A 115 -6.23 2.60 5.82
C VAL A 115 -4.79 2.44 6.28
N GLU A 116 -3.84 2.89 5.48
CA GLU A 116 -2.43 2.60 5.72
C GLU A 116 -1.86 3.39 6.91
N LEU A 117 -2.13 4.68 6.97
CA LEU A 117 -1.62 5.49 8.08
C LEU A 117 -2.17 5.03 9.45
N PRO A 118 -3.49 4.80 9.60
CA PRO A 118 -3.98 4.23 10.86
C PRO A 118 -3.33 2.89 11.21
N ALA A 119 -3.12 2.01 10.23
CA ALA A 119 -2.48 0.72 10.46
C ALA A 119 -1.03 0.88 10.90
N LEU A 120 -0.30 1.85 10.32
CA LEU A 120 1.06 2.15 10.73
C LEU A 120 1.11 2.59 12.20
N LEU A 121 0.18 3.46 12.59
CA LEU A 121 0.13 3.96 13.95
C LEU A 121 -0.22 2.88 14.96
N GLU A 122 -1.06 1.93 14.57
CA GLU A 122 -1.48 0.82 15.44
C GLU A 122 -0.43 -0.29 15.57
N ASN A 123 0.49 -0.40 14.63
CA ASN A 123 1.49 -1.47 14.66
C ASN A 123 2.68 -1.08 15.54
N PRO A 124 2.82 -1.73 16.73
CA PRO A 124 3.89 -1.37 17.67
C PRO A 124 5.30 -1.67 17.15
N LYS A 125 5.41 -2.49 16.11
CA LYS A 125 6.71 -2.83 15.52
C LYS A 125 7.19 -1.77 14.54
N ILE A 126 6.32 -0.87 14.09
CA ILE A 126 6.70 0.23 13.20
C ILE A 126 7.07 1.45 14.05
N THR A 127 8.25 2.01 13.79
CA THR A 127 8.81 3.10 14.61
C THR A 127 8.80 4.44 13.91
N THR A 128 9.26 4.51 12.65
CA THR A 128 9.38 5.77 11.93
C THR A 128 8.77 5.70 10.53
N ILE A 129 8.35 6.86 10.04
CA ILE A 129 7.92 7.04 8.66
C ILE A 129 8.80 8.14 8.09
N ASN A 130 9.54 7.85 7.03
CA ASN A 130 10.48 8.80 6.40
C ASN A 130 11.50 9.37 7.40
N GLY A 131 11.95 8.53 8.34
CA GLY A 131 12.95 8.93 9.32
C GLY A 131 12.42 9.72 10.51
N GLU A 132 11.12 9.97 10.55
CA GLU A 132 10.47 10.73 11.61
C GLU A 132 9.60 9.80 12.46
N ASN A 133 9.53 10.03 13.77
CA ASN A 133 8.62 9.27 14.63
C ASN A 133 7.22 9.23 14.01
N LYS A 134 6.61 8.07 13.96
CA LYS A 134 5.33 7.90 13.24
C LYS A 134 4.22 8.80 13.74
N TYR A 135 4.16 9.06 15.04
CA TYR A 135 3.11 9.92 15.60
C TYR A 135 3.35 11.39 15.27
N ILE A 136 4.61 11.81 15.26
CA ILE A 136 4.99 13.16 14.86
C ILE A 136 4.70 13.36 13.37
N TYR A 137 5.06 12.38 12.55
CA TYR A 137 4.76 12.38 11.13
C TYR A 137 3.25 12.55 10.87
N ALA A 138 2.44 11.76 11.57
CA ALA A 138 0.99 11.79 11.39
C ALA A 138 0.40 13.15 11.75
N ARG A 139 0.91 13.80 12.79
CA ARG A 139 0.45 15.15 13.17
C ARG A 139 0.83 16.18 12.13
N ARG A 140 2.03 16.06 11.58
CA ARG A 140 2.55 17.05 10.62
C ARG A 140 1.76 17.03 9.31
N ILE A 141 1.33 15.86 8.85
CA ILE A 141 0.58 15.73 7.59
C ILE A 141 -0.93 15.84 7.76
N LYS A 142 -1.40 16.02 8.99
CA LYS A 142 -2.82 16.15 9.27
C LYS A 142 -3.29 17.54 8.89
N PHE A 143 -4.38 17.63 8.15
CA PHE A 143 -4.97 18.88 7.72
C PHE A 143 -5.91 19.45 8.74
#